data_11e98de0c80ecf0027099789be213320
#
_entry.id   11e98de0c80ecf0027099789be213320
#
_cell.length_a   1.000
_cell.length_b   1.000
_cell.length_c   1.000
_cell.angle_alpha   90.00
_cell.angle_beta   90.00
_cell.angle_gamma   90.00
#
_symmetry.space_group_name_H-M   'P 1'
#
loop_
_entity.id
_entity.type
_entity.pdbx_description
1 polymer ?
#
loop_
_entity_poly.entity_id
_entity_poly.type
_entity_poly.pdbx_seq_one_letter_code
_entity_poly.pdbx_strand_id
1 'polypeptide(L)'
;MKKVLKILISGLLFIVMILISPLNAAALQSGQIKTVGDKGQARVETSELRAVWFSFKDWQKYLKGKNEQEFKAAFSSVCENSLKQGLNTIIVHVRSHNDSAYPSSCYPWSDEMTGGDPGYDPLLIITDTAHAYGLKVHAWINPYGYRNGSYSGEQSLATKENIILGIREILDKYPVDGIHFDDYFPPLGASVHNELLKEVCATVRSYNKVFGVSPQGNIDNNIAAGADINTWLSSNEYMDYICPQIYWSDVYGKNGNVTMYSDRLSSWISLNRANVDMYIGLAAYRVGENSKTDLGWSRKNDNLSTQITKLRNSGCKGYILFSYSSIVSPACQEEMQSVRSVNNQQ
;
A
#
# COMPACT_ATOMS: atom_id res chain seq x y z
N MET A 1 -79.50 -11.42 -5.14
CA MET A 1 -79.75 -12.11 -6.42
C MET A 1 -78.43 -12.18 -7.16
N LYS A 2 -77.82 -13.32 -7.13
CA LYS A 2 -77.42 -14.20 -8.26
C LYS A 2 -76.64 -13.43 -9.36
N LYS A 3 -75.33 -13.71 -9.66
CA LYS A 3 -74.87 -14.96 -10.26
C LYS A 3 -73.36 -15.15 -10.09
N VAL A 4 -72.99 -16.35 -9.77
CA VAL A 4 -71.67 -16.97 -9.84
C VAL A 4 -71.32 -17.17 -11.32
N LEU A 5 -70.06 -16.91 -11.72
CA LEU A 5 -69.50 -17.54 -12.89
C LEU A 5 -68.04 -17.96 -12.63
N LYS A 6 -67.81 -19.26 -12.55
CA LYS A 6 -66.53 -19.93 -12.60
C LYS A 6 -66.01 -19.87 -14.02
N ILE A 7 -64.74 -19.54 -14.23
CA ILE A 7 -64.01 -19.88 -15.44
C ILE A 7 -62.70 -20.54 -15.06
N LEU A 8 -62.53 -21.68 -15.70
CA LEU A 8 -61.45 -22.69 -15.52
C LEU A 8 -60.05 -22.19 -15.86
N ILE A 9 -59.15 -22.76 -15.14
CA ILE A 9 -57.70 -22.80 -15.34
C ILE A 9 -57.39 -23.60 -16.60
N SER A 10 -56.64 -23.04 -17.50
CA SER A 10 -55.89 -23.79 -18.49
C SER A 10 -54.44 -23.30 -18.46
N GLY A 11 -53.57 -24.18 -18.01
CA GLY A 11 -52.14 -23.94 -17.93
C GLY A 11 -51.48 -23.89 -19.28
N LEU A 12 -50.56 -22.99 -19.43
CA LEU A 12 -49.56 -23.05 -20.48
C LEU A 12 -48.15 -22.92 -19.84
N LEU A 13 -47.48 -24.05 -19.71
CA LEU A 13 -46.07 -24.12 -19.35
C LEU A 13 -45.27 -23.57 -20.53
N PHE A 14 -44.68 -22.39 -20.41
CA PHE A 14 -43.61 -21.96 -21.31
C PHE A 14 -42.29 -22.40 -20.74
N ILE A 15 -41.70 -23.48 -21.32
CA ILE A 15 -40.32 -23.89 -21.12
C ILE A 15 -39.46 -22.93 -21.95
N VAL A 16 -38.79 -21.99 -21.29
CA VAL A 16 -37.71 -21.21 -21.90
C VAL A 16 -36.44 -22.02 -21.80
N MET A 17 -36.07 -22.68 -22.90
CA MET A 17 -34.72 -23.21 -23.07
C MET A 17 -33.74 -22.06 -23.21
N ILE A 18 -32.98 -21.79 -22.16
CA ILE A 18 -31.79 -20.94 -22.23
C ILE A 18 -30.68 -21.84 -22.80
N LEU A 19 -30.28 -21.57 -24.03
CA LEU A 19 -29.07 -22.12 -24.63
C LEU A 19 -27.85 -21.54 -23.92
N ILE A 20 -27.28 -22.29 -23.00
CA ILE A 20 -25.99 -21.97 -22.39
C ILE A 20 -24.90 -22.47 -23.36
N SER A 21 -24.24 -21.52 -24.04
CA SER A 21 -23.01 -21.83 -24.78
C SER A 21 -21.91 -22.13 -23.75
N PRO A 22 -21.05 -23.12 -23.98
CA PRO A 22 -19.93 -23.40 -23.10
C PRO A 22 -18.87 -22.32 -23.30
N LEU A 23 -18.78 -21.38 -22.37
CA LEU A 23 -17.59 -20.55 -22.24
C LEU A 23 -16.47 -21.36 -21.60
N ASN A 24 -15.35 -21.37 -22.29
CA ASN A 24 -14.13 -22.10 -21.94
C ASN A 24 -13.75 -21.95 -20.45
N ALA A 25 -13.86 -23.06 -19.73
CA ALA A 25 -13.17 -23.25 -18.46
C ALA A 25 -11.70 -23.64 -18.78
N ALA A 26 -10.84 -22.66 -18.89
CA ALA A 26 -9.40 -22.90 -18.92
C ALA A 26 -8.75 -22.11 -17.78
N ALA A 27 -8.00 -22.86 -16.96
CA ALA A 27 -7.04 -22.42 -15.96
C ALA A 27 -7.58 -21.94 -14.59
N LEU A 28 -8.17 -22.89 -13.84
CA LEU A 28 -7.91 -22.97 -12.41
C LEU A 28 -6.85 -24.06 -12.19
N GLN A 29 -5.58 -23.72 -12.29
CA GLN A 29 -4.52 -24.61 -11.82
C GLN A 29 -4.51 -24.61 -10.30
N SER A 30 -4.83 -25.76 -9.74
CA SER A 30 -4.76 -26.11 -8.33
C SER A 30 -3.32 -25.96 -7.80
N GLY A 31 -3.10 -24.99 -6.93
CA GLY A 31 -1.91 -24.95 -6.08
C GLY A 31 -1.87 -26.19 -5.19
N GLN A 32 -0.85 -27.01 -5.31
CA GLN A 32 -0.64 -28.18 -4.46
C GLN A 32 -0.43 -27.76 -3.01
N ILE A 33 -1.32 -28.21 -2.14
CA ILE A 33 -1.18 -28.09 -0.68
C ILE A 33 -0.13 -29.13 -0.24
N LYS A 34 1.06 -28.67 0.16
CA LYS A 34 2.00 -29.50 0.92
C LYS A 34 1.61 -29.42 2.40
N THR A 35 0.99 -30.48 2.89
CA THR A 35 0.77 -30.70 4.32
C THR A 35 2.07 -31.13 4.98
N VAL A 36 2.67 -30.26 5.79
CA VAL A 36 3.64 -30.64 6.82
C VAL A 36 2.94 -30.42 8.16
N GLY A 37 2.78 -31.48 8.92
CA GLY A 37 2.06 -31.48 10.18
C GLY A 37 2.83 -30.70 11.24
N ASP A 38 2.27 -29.62 11.69
CA ASP A 38 2.24 -29.14 13.08
C ASP A 38 1.08 -28.14 13.20
N LYS A 39 0.49 -28.02 14.40
CA LYS A 39 -0.72 -27.24 14.65
C LYS A 39 -0.43 -25.74 14.62
N GLY A 40 -0.06 -25.22 13.44
CA GLY A 40 -0.02 -23.82 13.10
C GLY A 40 -0.98 -23.57 11.95
N GLN A 41 -1.76 -22.50 12.00
CA GLN A 41 -2.62 -22.08 10.90
C GLN A 41 -1.81 -22.09 9.59
N ALA A 42 -2.30 -22.79 8.57
CA ALA A 42 -1.67 -22.81 7.24
C ALA A 42 -1.59 -21.37 6.71
N ARG A 43 -0.38 -20.83 6.66
CA ARG A 43 -0.12 -19.51 6.05
C ARG A 43 -0.35 -19.69 4.55
N VAL A 44 -1.39 -19.04 4.02
CA VAL A 44 -1.61 -18.96 2.58
C VAL A 44 -0.37 -18.28 2.00
N GLU A 45 0.32 -18.94 1.07
CA GLU A 45 1.41 -18.29 0.34
C GLU A 45 0.83 -17.07 -0.38
N THR A 46 1.12 -15.88 0.13
CA THR A 46 0.69 -14.63 -0.49
C THR A 46 1.54 -14.38 -1.73
N SER A 47 0.89 -14.07 -2.84
CA SER A 47 1.59 -13.58 -4.03
C SER A 47 2.45 -12.36 -3.67
N GLU A 48 3.61 -12.19 -4.34
CA GLU A 48 4.49 -11.04 -4.13
C GLU A 48 3.73 -9.71 -4.14
N LEU A 49 3.94 -8.85 -3.14
CA LEU A 49 3.42 -7.48 -3.16
C LEU A 49 4.25 -6.65 -4.16
N ARG A 50 3.60 -6.12 -5.18
CA ARG A 50 4.18 -5.19 -6.16
C ARG A 50 3.35 -3.92 -6.13
N ALA A 51 3.82 -2.93 -5.37
CA ALA A 51 3.01 -1.76 -5.06
C ALA A 51 3.64 -0.42 -5.48
N VAL A 52 2.83 0.60 -5.48
CA VAL A 52 3.25 1.99 -5.61
C VAL A 52 2.60 2.84 -4.52
N TRP A 53 3.35 3.77 -3.96
CA TRP A 53 2.79 4.84 -3.13
C TRP A 53 2.16 5.92 -4.01
N PHE A 54 0.90 6.24 -3.70
CA PHE A 54 0.18 7.41 -4.23
C PHE A 54 0.10 8.46 -3.11
N SER A 55 1.05 9.38 -3.13
CA SER A 55 1.28 10.35 -2.06
C SER A 55 0.32 11.54 -2.11
N PHE A 56 0.27 12.36 -1.05
CA PHE A 56 -0.48 13.62 -1.06
C PHE A 56 -0.04 14.57 -2.20
N LYS A 57 1.23 14.51 -2.64
CA LYS A 57 1.71 15.25 -3.82
C LYS A 57 1.12 14.70 -5.12
N ASP A 58 0.88 13.39 -5.20
CA ASP A 58 0.18 12.78 -6.33
C ASP A 58 -1.29 13.19 -6.35
N TRP A 59 -1.93 13.32 -5.17
CA TRP A 59 -3.27 13.90 -5.06
C TRP A 59 -3.32 15.31 -5.64
N GLN A 60 -2.42 16.19 -5.23
CA GLN A 60 -2.35 17.58 -5.73
C GLN A 60 -2.20 17.64 -7.23
N LYS A 61 -1.41 16.74 -7.80
CA LYS A 61 -1.10 16.73 -9.23
C LYS A 61 -2.21 16.12 -10.09
N TYR A 62 -2.88 15.09 -9.60
CA TYR A 62 -3.75 14.27 -10.45
C TYR A 62 -5.23 14.30 -10.05
N LEU A 63 -5.56 14.54 -8.78
CA LEU A 63 -6.91 14.35 -8.27
C LEU A 63 -7.57 15.61 -7.69
N LYS A 64 -6.79 16.51 -7.07
CA LYS A 64 -7.31 17.69 -6.38
C LYS A 64 -8.12 18.59 -7.31
N GLY A 65 -9.26 19.10 -6.80
CA GLY A 65 -10.10 20.08 -7.49
C GLY A 65 -10.94 19.53 -8.66
N LYS A 66 -11.00 18.19 -8.79
CA LYS A 66 -11.85 17.54 -9.80
C LYS A 66 -13.26 17.32 -9.27
N ASN A 67 -14.25 17.36 -10.17
CA ASN A 67 -15.56 16.82 -9.84
C ASN A 67 -15.54 15.29 -9.80
N GLU A 68 -16.61 14.67 -9.30
CA GLU A 68 -16.68 13.23 -9.08
C GLU A 68 -16.36 12.39 -10.33
N GLN A 69 -16.92 12.76 -11.49
CA GLN A 69 -16.70 12.05 -12.74
C GLN A 69 -15.25 12.18 -13.22
N GLU A 70 -14.68 13.38 -13.17
CA GLU A 70 -13.28 13.65 -13.51
C GLU A 70 -12.33 12.94 -12.55
N PHE A 71 -12.67 12.91 -11.25
CA PHE A 71 -11.89 12.20 -10.22
C PHE A 71 -11.82 10.71 -10.52
N LYS A 72 -12.96 10.09 -10.78
CA LYS A 72 -13.05 8.67 -11.14
C LYS A 72 -12.25 8.36 -12.41
N ALA A 73 -12.38 9.18 -13.45
CA ALA A 73 -11.62 9.00 -14.69
C ALA A 73 -10.10 9.15 -14.47
N ALA A 74 -9.69 10.14 -13.67
CA ALA A 74 -8.28 10.34 -13.34
C ALA A 74 -7.72 9.17 -12.51
N PHE A 75 -8.47 8.66 -11.54
CA PHE A 75 -8.01 7.51 -10.76
C PHE A 75 -8.05 6.19 -11.55
N SER A 76 -8.98 6.03 -12.49
CA SER A 76 -8.93 4.92 -13.46
C SER A 76 -7.62 4.91 -14.24
N SER A 77 -7.14 6.08 -14.68
CA SER A 77 -5.82 6.20 -15.32
C SER A 77 -4.66 5.84 -14.40
N VAL A 78 -4.78 6.11 -13.09
CA VAL A 78 -3.79 5.66 -12.08
C VAL A 78 -3.76 4.12 -12.02
N CYS A 79 -4.92 3.48 -11.99
CA CYS A 79 -5.04 2.02 -11.98
C CYS A 79 -4.45 1.39 -13.25
N GLU A 80 -4.83 1.89 -14.43
CA GLU A 80 -4.31 1.41 -15.71
C GLU A 80 -2.79 1.52 -15.82
N ASN A 81 -2.24 2.67 -15.43
CA ASN A 81 -0.80 2.87 -15.45
C ASN A 81 -0.08 1.95 -14.45
N SER A 82 -0.65 1.72 -13.27
CA SER A 82 -0.10 0.79 -12.27
C SER A 82 -0.08 -0.65 -12.81
N LEU A 83 -1.16 -1.10 -13.41
CA LEU A 83 -1.23 -2.43 -14.05
C LEU A 83 -0.24 -2.57 -15.21
N LYS A 84 -0.06 -1.54 -16.05
CA LYS A 84 0.95 -1.53 -17.12
C LYS A 84 2.37 -1.72 -16.60
N GLN A 85 2.65 -1.34 -15.36
CA GLN A 85 3.94 -1.57 -14.71
C GLN A 85 4.03 -2.94 -14.02
N GLY A 86 2.98 -3.75 -14.08
CA GLY A 86 2.91 -5.06 -13.43
C GLY A 86 2.71 -4.99 -11.91
N LEU A 87 2.15 -3.89 -11.42
CA LEU A 87 1.81 -3.70 -10.01
C LEU A 87 0.44 -4.28 -9.69
N ASN A 88 0.23 -4.68 -8.44
CA ASN A 88 -1.01 -5.29 -7.96
C ASN A 88 -1.64 -4.56 -6.76
N THR A 89 -0.98 -3.52 -6.24
CA THR A 89 -1.43 -2.79 -5.05
C THR A 89 -1.11 -1.30 -5.19
N ILE A 90 -2.04 -0.45 -4.76
CA ILE A 90 -1.80 0.99 -4.61
C ILE A 90 -1.90 1.34 -3.13
N ILE A 91 -0.87 1.98 -2.58
CA ILE A 91 -0.85 2.47 -1.21
C ILE A 91 -1.16 3.95 -1.26
N VAL A 92 -2.40 4.31 -0.95
CA VAL A 92 -2.95 5.66 -1.15
C VAL A 92 -2.90 6.44 0.14
N HIS A 93 -2.28 7.60 0.13
CA HIS A 93 -2.33 8.54 1.24
C HIS A 93 -3.78 8.99 1.46
N VAL A 94 -4.37 8.66 2.60
CA VAL A 94 -5.73 9.06 2.98
C VAL A 94 -5.73 10.02 4.16
N ARG A 95 -4.62 10.03 4.94
CA ARG A 95 -4.33 10.96 6.01
C ARG A 95 -2.85 11.32 5.99
N SER A 96 -2.51 12.44 5.37
CA SER A 96 -1.11 12.90 5.27
C SER A 96 -0.68 13.76 6.45
N HIS A 97 -1.64 14.38 7.12
CA HIS A 97 -1.50 15.24 8.29
C HIS A 97 -2.58 14.87 9.31
N ASN A 98 -2.95 15.76 10.23
CA ASN A 98 -4.14 15.57 11.06
C ASN A 98 -5.41 15.99 10.30
N ASP A 99 -5.62 15.40 9.16
CA ASP A 99 -6.67 15.65 8.19
C ASP A 99 -7.11 14.34 7.51
N SER A 100 -8.11 14.39 6.63
CA SER A 100 -8.59 13.22 5.88
C SER A 100 -8.95 13.57 4.44
N ALA A 101 -8.75 12.63 3.53
CA ALA A 101 -9.19 12.70 2.14
C ALA A 101 -10.51 11.92 1.92
N TYR A 102 -11.33 11.80 2.96
CA TYR A 102 -12.63 11.12 2.97
C TYR A 102 -13.53 11.75 4.03
N PRO A 103 -14.86 11.57 3.96
CA PRO A 103 -15.78 12.05 5.00
C PRO A 103 -15.48 11.39 6.34
N SER A 104 -14.87 12.14 7.26
CA SER A 104 -14.45 11.67 8.58
C SER A 104 -15.18 12.41 9.70
N SER A 105 -15.54 11.66 10.76
CA SER A 105 -16.02 12.22 12.02
C SER A 105 -14.88 12.54 13.00
N CYS A 106 -13.66 12.03 12.71
CA CYS A 106 -12.49 12.15 13.56
C CYS A 106 -11.52 13.24 13.11
N TYR A 107 -11.52 13.58 11.81
CA TYR A 107 -10.54 14.48 11.20
C TYR A 107 -11.22 15.46 10.24
N PRO A 108 -10.74 16.72 10.16
CA PRO A 108 -11.21 17.66 9.14
C PRO A 108 -10.79 17.21 7.73
N TRP A 109 -11.48 17.73 6.72
CA TRP A 109 -11.08 17.56 5.33
C TRP A 109 -9.67 18.11 5.06
N SER A 110 -8.92 17.42 4.21
CA SER A 110 -7.58 17.83 3.80
C SER A 110 -7.63 18.93 2.74
N ASP A 111 -7.11 20.11 3.09
CA ASP A 111 -6.90 21.17 2.11
C ASP A 111 -5.85 20.79 1.06
N GLU A 112 -4.84 20.00 1.46
CA GLU A 112 -3.76 19.62 0.54
C GLU A 112 -4.18 18.58 -0.49
N MET A 113 -4.95 17.57 -0.08
CA MET A 113 -5.34 16.45 -0.95
C MET A 113 -6.63 16.74 -1.72
N THR A 114 -7.68 17.21 -1.03
CA THR A 114 -9.00 17.40 -1.63
C THR A 114 -9.35 18.87 -1.88
N GLY A 115 -8.73 19.79 -1.14
CA GLY A 115 -9.12 21.22 -1.19
C GLY A 115 -10.33 21.52 -0.35
N GLY A 116 -10.55 20.79 0.74
CA GLY A 116 -11.76 20.79 1.55
C GLY A 116 -12.73 19.69 1.13
N ASP A 117 -14.00 19.82 1.49
CA ASP A 117 -15.05 18.88 1.10
C ASP A 117 -15.35 18.97 -0.41
N PRO A 118 -15.10 17.91 -1.19
CA PRO A 118 -15.34 17.94 -2.63
C PRO A 118 -16.82 17.66 -3.00
N GLY A 119 -17.69 17.39 -2.03
CA GLY A 119 -19.11 17.05 -2.25
C GLY A 119 -19.36 15.59 -2.69
N TYR A 120 -18.37 14.74 -2.62
CA TYR A 120 -18.43 13.29 -2.88
C TYR A 120 -17.44 12.56 -1.98
N ASP A 121 -17.44 11.21 -1.99
CA ASP A 121 -16.53 10.39 -1.20
C ASP A 121 -15.35 9.89 -2.04
N PRO A 122 -14.17 10.53 -1.97
CA PRO A 122 -13.01 10.14 -2.76
C PRO A 122 -12.48 8.74 -2.44
N LEU A 123 -12.49 8.33 -1.16
CA LEU A 123 -11.93 7.04 -0.77
C LEU A 123 -12.80 5.87 -1.23
N LEU A 124 -14.12 6.04 -1.23
CA LEU A 124 -15.03 5.07 -1.80
C LEU A 124 -14.79 4.90 -3.30
N ILE A 125 -14.66 6.00 -4.05
CA ILE A 125 -14.36 5.95 -5.49
C ILE A 125 -13.00 5.27 -5.74
N ILE A 126 -11.99 5.56 -4.93
CA ILE A 126 -10.66 4.95 -5.03
C ILE A 126 -10.73 3.44 -4.85
N THR A 127 -11.37 2.96 -3.77
CA THR A 127 -11.45 1.54 -3.47
C THR A 127 -12.26 0.78 -4.53
N ASP A 128 -13.43 1.29 -4.89
CA ASP A 128 -14.30 0.68 -5.91
C ASP A 128 -13.60 0.61 -7.28
N THR A 129 -12.94 1.71 -7.66
CA THR A 129 -12.23 1.76 -8.95
C THR A 129 -11.05 0.80 -8.94
N ALA A 130 -10.18 0.83 -7.92
CA ALA A 130 -9.03 -0.07 -7.86
C ALA A 130 -9.45 -1.55 -7.88
N HIS A 131 -10.47 -1.91 -7.11
CA HIS A 131 -11.00 -3.29 -7.09
C HIS A 131 -11.60 -3.71 -8.43
N ALA A 132 -12.27 -2.81 -9.15
CA ALA A 132 -12.76 -3.07 -10.50
C ALA A 132 -11.62 -3.39 -11.50
N TYR A 133 -10.42 -2.84 -11.26
CA TYR A 133 -9.20 -3.17 -12.00
C TYR A 133 -8.43 -4.37 -11.42
N GLY A 134 -8.90 -5.00 -10.35
CA GLY A 134 -8.21 -6.12 -9.67
C GLY A 134 -6.99 -5.69 -8.83
N LEU A 135 -6.86 -4.42 -8.51
CA LEU A 135 -5.80 -3.86 -7.66
C LEU A 135 -6.25 -3.83 -6.19
N LYS A 136 -5.34 -4.09 -5.27
CA LYS A 136 -5.55 -3.88 -3.84
C LYS A 136 -5.27 -2.43 -3.45
N VAL A 137 -5.93 -1.98 -2.37
CA VAL A 137 -5.75 -0.64 -1.80
C VAL A 137 -5.37 -0.74 -0.34
N HIS A 138 -4.21 -0.20 0.03
CA HIS A 138 -3.90 0.06 1.43
C HIS A 138 -4.07 1.55 1.74
N ALA A 139 -4.81 1.86 2.80
CA ALA A 139 -4.96 3.22 3.29
C ALA A 139 -3.68 3.67 4.00
N TRP A 140 -2.97 4.63 3.41
CA TRP A 140 -1.74 5.16 3.96
C TRP A 140 -2.02 6.34 4.88
N ILE A 141 -1.50 6.25 6.09
CA ILE A 141 -1.73 7.19 7.18
C ILE A 141 -0.38 7.64 7.74
N ASN A 142 -0.19 8.95 7.89
CA ASN A 142 0.75 9.50 8.86
C ASN A 142 0.04 9.53 10.23
N PRO A 143 0.38 8.65 11.17
CA PRO A 143 -0.49 8.40 12.33
C PRO A 143 -0.68 9.64 13.21
N TYR A 144 0.37 10.44 13.39
CA TYR A 144 0.34 11.59 14.29
C TYR A 144 0.17 12.94 13.58
N GLY A 145 0.13 12.98 12.25
CA GLY A 145 0.25 14.24 11.52
C GLY A 145 1.57 14.95 11.75
N TYR A 146 2.59 14.24 12.28
CA TYR A 146 3.91 14.79 12.56
C TYR A 146 4.82 14.67 11.35
N ARG A 147 5.58 15.74 11.05
CA ARG A 147 6.51 15.76 9.93
C ARG A 147 7.57 16.85 10.14
N ASN A 148 8.82 16.53 9.84
CA ASN A 148 9.94 17.48 9.87
C ASN A 148 10.05 18.28 11.19
N GLY A 149 9.82 17.61 12.33
CA GLY A 149 9.95 18.22 13.64
C GLY A 149 8.71 18.97 14.14
N SER A 150 7.60 18.95 13.42
CA SER A 150 6.37 19.65 13.81
C SER A 150 5.10 18.83 13.52
N TYR A 151 4.03 19.14 14.25
CA TYR A 151 2.70 18.65 13.95
C TYR A 151 2.05 19.52 12.88
N SER A 152 1.36 18.88 11.94
CA SER A 152 0.57 19.55 10.91
C SER A 152 -0.91 19.38 11.22
N GLY A 153 -1.64 20.49 11.30
CA GLY A 153 -3.01 20.52 11.77
C GLY A 153 -3.08 20.54 13.31
N GLU A 154 -4.21 20.15 13.85
CA GLU A 154 -4.50 20.21 15.27
C GLU A 154 -3.82 19.08 16.03
N GLN A 155 -2.84 19.39 16.88
CA GLN A 155 -2.07 18.40 17.65
C GLN A 155 -2.96 17.56 18.59
N SER A 156 -4.07 18.12 19.07
CA SER A 156 -5.06 17.39 19.90
C SER A 156 -5.63 16.15 19.21
N LEU A 157 -5.57 16.08 17.87
CA LEU A 157 -5.99 14.93 17.09
C LEU A 157 -4.94 13.81 17.03
N ALA A 158 -3.71 14.06 17.48
CA ALA A 158 -2.59 13.12 17.44
C ALA A 158 -2.53 12.19 18.65
N THR A 159 -3.67 11.88 19.27
CA THR A 159 -3.75 10.93 20.40
C THR A 159 -3.94 9.50 19.90
N LYS A 160 -3.47 8.52 20.70
CA LYS A 160 -3.65 7.10 20.40
C LYS A 160 -5.12 6.77 20.16
N GLU A 161 -6.01 7.23 21.04
CA GLU A 161 -7.45 6.99 20.98
C GLU A 161 -8.04 7.52 19.66
N ASN A 162 -7.71 8.74 19.27
CA ASN A 162 -8.22 9.33 18.03
C ASN A 162 -7.65 8.64 16.78
N ILE A 163 -6.37 8.22 16.81
CA ILE A 163 -5.76 7.44 15.74
C ILE A 163 -6.51 6.12 15.54
N ILE A 164 -6.80 5.39 16.64
CA ILE A 164 -7.55 4.12 16.59
C ILE A 164 -8.98 4.35 16.09
N LEU A 165 -9.67 5.38 16.57
CA LEU A 165 -11.02 5.73 16.08
C LEU A 165 -11.02 6.01 14.57
N GLY A 166 -10.08 6.79 14.08
CA GLY A 166 -9.97 7.08 12.63
C GLY A 166 -9.62 5.84 11.80
N ILE A 167 -8.86 4.89 12.33
CA ILE A 167 -8.59 3.61 11.68
C ILE A 167 -9.84 2.75 11.62
N ARG A 168 -10.60 2.64 12.71
CA ARG A 168 -11.88 1.94 12.73
C ARG A 168 -12.88 2.56 11.76
N GLU A 169 -12.95 3.89 11.71
CA GLU A 169 -13.80 4.60 10.75
C GLU A 169 -13.48 4.20 9.30
N ILE A 170 -12.20 4.10 8.93
CA ILE A 170 -11.80 3.63 7.59
C ILE A 170 -12.24 2.18 7.38
N LEU A 171 -11.96 1.30 8.34
CA LEU A 171 -12.24 -0.14 8.21
C LEU A 171 -13.73 -0.46 8.20
N ASP A 172 -14.57 0.34 8.89
CA ASP A 172 -16.03 0.20 8.91
C ASP A 172 -16.68 0.68 7.61
N LYS A 173 -16.14 1.74 6.99
CA LYS A 173 -16.78 2.41 5.86
C LYS A 173 -16.26 1.95 4.49
N TYR A 174 -14.99 1.52 4.41
CA TYR A 174 -14.32 1.29 3.13
C TYR A 174 -13.74 -0.11 3.00
N PRO A 175 -13.83 -0.73 1.82
CA PRO A 175 -13.30 -2.07 1.59
C PRO A 175 -11.78 -2.08 1.36
N VAL A 176 -11.01 -1.25 2.09
CA VAL A 176 -9.55 -1.25 1.99
C VAL A 176 -8.97 -2.63 2.32
N ASP A 177 -7.86 -3.00 1.70
CA ASP A 177 -7.20 -4.28 1.92
C ASP A 177 -6.20 -4.26 3.08
N GLY A 178 -5.76 -3.07 3.48
CA GLY A 178 -4.85 -2.88 4.61
C GLY A 178 -4.73 -1.44 5.07
N ILE A 179 -4.08 -1.28 6.22
CA ILE A 179 -3.65 0.01 6.77
C ILE A 179 -2.13 0.07 6.69
N HIS A 180 -1.59 1.20 6.27
CA HIS A 180 -0.15 1.43 6.10
C HIS A 180 0.28 2.70 6.82
N PHE A 181 1.24 2.60 7.74
CA PHE A 181 1.83 3.75 8.42
C PHE A 181 3.11 4.22 7.75
N ASP A 182 3.31 5.54 7.77
CA ASP A 182 4.54 6.21 7.34
C ASP A 182 5.65 6.13 8.41
N ASP A 183 6.81 6.75 8.14
CA ASP A 183 7.99 6.82 9.01
C ASP A 183 8.00 8.02 9.98
N TYR A 184 6.95 8.83 9.99
CA TYR A 184 6.89 10.07 10.76
C TYR A 184 6.40 9.86 12.20
N PHE A 185 7.30 9.34 13.04
CA PHE A 185 7.07 9.20 14.48
C PHE A 185 7.60 10.41 15.24
N PRO A 186 6.79 11.08 16.08
CA PRO A 186 7.28 12.16 16.96
C PRO A 186 8.13 11.59 18.09
N PRO A 187 8.99 12.40 18.75
CA PRO A 187 9.86 11.94 19.83
C PRO A 187 9.12 11.73 21.15
N LEU A 188 8.10 10.86 21.16
CA LEU A 188 7.29 10.50 22.33
C LEU A 188 7.88 9.35 23.15
N GLY A 189 8.92 8.69 22.63
CA GLY A 189 9.54 7.52 23.24
C GLY A 189 8.98 6.18 22.74
N ALA A 190 9.82 5.16 22.78
CA ALA A 190 9.56 3.85 22.21
C ALA A 190 8.30 3.16 22.76
N SER A 191 8.05 3.28 24.06
CA SER A 191 6.89 2.64 24.72
C SER A 191 5.55 3.12 24.15
N VAL A 192 5.44 4.44 23.85
CA VAL A 192 4.23 5.04 23.30
C VAL A 192 3.94 4.48 21.89
N HIS A 193 4.97 4.40 21.05
CA HIS A 193 4.83 3.86 19.70
C HIS A 193 4.57 2.34 19.72
N ASN A 194 5.24 1.61 20.59
CA ASN A 194 5.03 0.17 20.76
C ASN A 194 3.58 -0.17 21.16
N GLU A 195 3.02 0.60 22.09
CA GLU A 195 1.63 0.44 22.51
C GLU A 195 0.66 0.77 21.37
N LEU A 196 0.87 1.87 20.66
CA LEU A 196 0.05 2.24 19.50
C LEU A 196 0.07 1.14 18.44
N LEU A 197 1.26 0.67 18.04
CA LEU A 197 1.37 -0.32 16.97
C LEU A 197 0.70 -1.63 17.33
N LYS A 198 0.85 -2.11 18.57
CA LYS A 198 0.14 -3.33 19.05
C LYS A 198 -1.37 -3.18 18.93
N GLU A 199 -1.91 -2.07 19.40
CA GLU A 199 -3.35 -1.85 19.39
C GLU A 199 -3.89 -1.67 17.96
N VAL A 200 -3.16 -0.95 17.09
CA VAL A 200 -3.50 -0.83 15.68
C VAL A 200 -3.47 -2.20 14.98
N CYS A 201 -2.41 -2.98 15.20
CA CYS A 201 -2.29 -4.31 14.60
C CYS A 201 -3.45 -5.22 15.02
N ALA A 202 -3.77 -5.27 16.31
CA ALA A 202 -4.90 -6.03 16.82
C ALA A 202 -6.24 -5.55 16.23
N THR A 203 -6.43 -4.22 16.15
CA THR A 203 -7.63 -3.62 15.56
C THR A 203 -7.76 -4.01 14.09
N VAL A 204 -6.74 -3.80 13.27
CA VAL A 204 -6.78 -4.08 11.83
C VAL A 204 -7.01 -5.58 11.56
N ARG A 205 -6.37 -6.46 12.31
CA ARG A 205 -6.57 -7.90 12.22
C ARG A 205 -7.98 -8.34 12.60
N SER A 206 -8.67 -7.64 13.51
CA SER A 206 -10.07 -7.95 13.85
C SER A 206 -11.04 -7.75 12.67
N TYR A 207 -10.64 -6.97 11.68
CA TYR A 207 -11.35 -6.79 10.40
C TYR A 207 -10.85 -7.73 9.28
N ASN A 208 -9.97 -8.69 9.58
CA ASN A 208 -9.31 -9.56 8.59
C ASN A 208 -8.52 -8.77 7.54
N LYS A 209 -7.91 -7.66 7.94
CA LYS A 209 -7.06 -6.80 7.10
C LYS A 209 -5.61 -6.86 7.58
N VAL A 210 -4.69 -6.35 6.75
CA VAL A 210 -3.26 -6.33 7.07
C VAL A 210 -2.81 -4.95 7.52
N PHE A 211 -1.88 -4.92 8.47
CA PHE A 211 -1.25 -3.70 8.96
C PHE A 211 0.24 -3.68 8.66
N GLY A 212 0.73 -2.61 8.09
CA GLY A 212 2.16 -2.44 7.81
C GLY A 212 2.70 -1.08 8.17
N VAL A 213 4.02 -1.02 8.32
CA VAL A 213 4.77 0.21 8.65
C VAL A 213 5.94 0.36 7.68
N SER A 214 6.19 1.58 7.20
CA SER A 214 7.32 1.89 6.30
C SER A 214 8.33 2.83 6.97
N PRO A 215 9.23 2.30 7.82
CA PRO A 215 10.26 3.09 8.49
C PRO A 215 11.35 3.55 7.51
N GLN A 216 12.15 4.54 7.94
CA GLN A 216 13.32 4.98 7.18
C GLN A 216 14.29 3.83 6.94
N GLY A 217 14.99 3.83 5.80
CA GLY A 217 15.96 2.81 5.47
C GLY A 217 17.19 2.77 6.39
N ASN A 218 17.50 3.86 7.11
CA ASN A 218 18.53 3.91 8.14
C ASN A 218 17.94 3.52 9.50
N ILE A 219 18.37 2.37 10.04
CA ILE A 219 17.88 1.83 11.32
C ILE A 219 18.20 2.78 12.48
N ASP A 220 19.38 3.37 12.53
CA ASP A 220 19.78 4.26 13.63
C ASP A 220 18.92 5.52 13.68
N ASN A 221 18.52 6.06 12.53
CA ASN A 221 17.63 7.22 12.47
C ASN A 221 16.24 6.88 13.04
N ASN A 222 15.73 5.68 12.77
CA ASN A 222 14.45 5.23 13.34
C ASN A 222 14.52 5.13 14.86
N ILE A 223 15.58 4.50 15.38
CA ILE A 223 15.80 4.35 16.82
C ILE A 223 15.93 5.72 17.50
N ALA A 224 16.68 6.65 16.88
CA ALA A 224 16.82 8.01 17.39
C ALA A 224 15.49 8.80 17.39
N ALA A 225 14.58 8.49 16.47
CA ALA A 225 13.24 9.04 16.44
C ALA A 225 12.24 8.33 17.38
N GLY A 226 12.67 7.31 18.13
CA GLY A 226 11.84 6.56 19.05
C GLY A 226 11.09 5.37 18.41
N ALA A 227 11.34 5.07 17.14
CA ALA A 227 10.80 3.87 16.49
C ALA A 227 11.64 2.65 16.87
N ASP A 228 11.09 1.79 17.72
CA ASP A 228 11.80 0.64 18.31
C ASP A 228 11.80 -0.58 17.36
N ILE A 229 12.56 -0.44 16.27
CA ILE A 229 12.64 -1.45 15.21
C ILE A 229 13.03 -2.83 15.75
N ASN A 230 13.92 -2.89 16.74
CA ASN A 230 14.37 -4.15 17.34
C ASN A 230 13.22 -4.90 18.02
N THR A 231 12.37 -4.20 18.76
CA THR A 231 11.18 -4.75 19.40
C THR A 231 10.13 -5.12 18.37
N TRP A 232 9.88 -4.25 17.38
CA TRP A 232 8.87 -4.50 16.35
C TRP A 232 9.15 -5.75 15.51
N LEU A 233 10.43 -6.03 15.23
CA LEU A 233 10.86 -7.22 14.48
C LEU A 233 11.16 -8.44 15.37
N SER A 234 10.92 -8.36 16.68
CA SER A 234 11.06 -9.49 17.61
C SER A 234 9.77 -10.27 17.84
N SER A 235 8.62 -9.71 17.48
CA SER A 235 7.29 -10.30 17.65
C SER A 235 6.36 -9.86 16.53
N ASN A 236 5.44 -10.73 16.13
CA ASN A 236 4.42 -10.42 15.11
C ASN A 236 3.20 -9.68 15.68
N GLU A 237 3.25 -9.20 16.94
CA GLU A 237 2.16 -8.43 17.55
C GLU A 237 2.07 -6.97 17.05
N TYR A 238 3.15 -6.45 16.43
CA TYR A 238 3.25 -5.05 16.07
C TYR A 238 2.75 -4.74 14.67
N MET A 239 2.91 -5.68 13.73
CA MET A 239 2.52 -5.51 12.33
C MET A 239 2.48 -6.83 11.57
N ASP A 240 1.83 -6.85 10.41
CA ASP A 240 1.84 -7.97 9.48
C ASP A 240 3.03 -7.87 8.51
N TYR A 241 3.41 -6.65 8.13
CA TYR A 241 4.57 -6.41 7.28
C TYR A 241 5.33 -5.14 7.67
N ILE A 242 6.61 -5.14 7.34
CA ILE A 242 7.48 -3.96 7.43
C ILE A 242 8.01 -3.61 6.04
N CYS A 243 8.12 -2.31 5.72
CA CYS A 243 8.59 -1.83 4.44
C CYS A 243 9.66 -0.75 4.61
N PRO A 244 10.91 -1.07 4.97
CA PRO A 244 11.97 -0.08 5.08
C PRO A 244 12.22 0.64 3.75
N GLN A 245 12.35 1.96 3.82
CA GLN A 245 12.54 2.85 2.67
C GLN A 245 14.04 2.91 2.31
N ILE A 246 14.54 1.89 1.58
CA ILE A 246 15.96 1.78 1.23
C ILE A 246 16.23 2.57 -0.06
N TYR A 247 16.34 3.89 0.08
CA TYR A 247 16.39 4.84 -1.04
C TYR A 247 17.83 5.16 -1.50
N TRP A 248 18.72 4.17 -1.54
CA TRP A 248 20.08 4.28 -2.05
C TRP A 248 20.34 3.29 -3.18
N SER A 249 21.36 3.58 -4.00
CA SER A 249 21.90 2.61 -4.95
C SER A 249 23.10 1.84 -4.35
N ASP A 250 23.60 0.85 -5.09
CA ASP A 250 24.84 0.15 -4.77
C ASP A 250 26.11 0.78 -5.42
N VAL A 251 25.96 2.03 -5.87
CA VAL A 251 27.10 2.83 -6.38
C VAL A 251 27.18 4.12 -5.56
N TYR A 252 27.24 3.96 -4.24
CA TYR A 252 27.21 5.06 -3.28
C TYR A 252 28.63 5.49 -2.87
N GLY A 253 28.75 6.74 -2.37
CA GLY A 253 29.99 7.38 -1.98
C GLY A 253 30.70 8.08 -3.13
N LYS A 254 31.69 8.91 -2.82
CA LYS A 254 32.43 9.75 -3.78
C LYS A 254 33.01 8.96 -4.97
N ASN A 255 33.44 7.72 -4.72
CA ASN A 255 34.02 6.84 -5.74
C ASN A 255 33.02 5.77 -6.24
N GLY A 256 31.79 5.72 -5.69
CA GLY A 256 30.79 4.72 -6.03
C GLY A 256 31.15 3.29 -5.60
N ASN A 257 31.91 3.13 -4.53
CA ASN A 257 32.43 1.86 -4.06
C ASN A 257 31.72 1.32 -2.80
N VAL A 258 30.59 1.93 -2.41
CA VAL A 258 29.76 1.49 -1.28
C VAL A 258 28.48 0.87 -1.80
N THR A 259 28.20 -0.36 -1.39
CA THR A 259 27.01 -1.13 -1.74
C THR A 259 25.85 -0.79 -0.79
N MET A 260 25.48 0.50 -0.72
CA MET A 260 24.59 1.02 0.32
C MET A 260 23.23 0.33 0.35
N TYR A 261 22.62 0.07 -0.81
CA TYR A 261 21.35 -0.66 -0.88
C TYR A 261 21.49 -2.08 -0.31
N SER A 262 22.47 -2.83 -0.78
CA SER A 262 22.70 -4.22 -0.35
C SER A 262 23.06 -4.31 1.13
N ASP A 263 23.85 -3.39 1.64
CA ASP A 263 24.25 -3.34 3.06
C ASP A 263 23.04 -3.07 3.96
N ARG A 264 22.20 -2.12 3.57
CA ARG A 264 20.95 -1.82 4.31
C ARG A 264 19.96 -2.97 4.24
N LEU A 265 19.76 -3.57 3.06
CA LEU A 265 18.89 -4.74 2.89
C LEU A 265 19.33 -5.89 3.83
N SER A 266 20.61 -6.21 3.85
CA SER A 266 21.16 -7.25 4.73
C SER A 266 20.95 -6.92 6.21
N SER A 267 21.15 -5.65 6.61
CA SER A 267 20.93 -5.19 7.98
C SER A 267 19.47 -5.37 8.41
N TRP A 268 18.49 -4.98 7.57
CA TRP A 268 17.07 -5.15 7.86
C TRP A 268 16.68 -6.62 7.98
N ILE A 269 17.15 -7.47 7.07
CA ILE A 269 16.88 -8.92 7.11
C ILE A 269 17.40 -9.55 8.40
N SER A 270 18.61 -9.17 8.83
CA SER A 270 19.24 -9.72 10.05
C SER A 270 18.47 -9.39 11.33
N LEU A 271 17.70 -8.30 11.36
CA LEU A 271 16.88 -7.91 12.50
C LEU A 271 15.55 -8.65 12.56
N ASN A 272 15.07 -9.23 11.47
CA ASN A 272 13.72 -9.81 11.37
C ASN A 272 13.62 -11.19 12.04
N ARG A 273 13.61 -11.21 13.37
CA ARG A 273 13.55 -12.44 14.17
C ARG A 273 12.16 -13.07 14.22
N ALA A 274 11.12 -12.26 14.06
CA ALA A 274 9.72 -12.72 14.13
C ALA A 274 9.18 -13.21 12.78
N ASN A 275 9.98 -13.19 11.72
CA ASN A 275 9.53 -13.53 10.35
C ASN A 275 8.35 -12.68 9.87
N VAL A 276 8.32 -11.41 10.23
CA VAL A 276 7.37 -10.43 9.70
C VAL A 276 7.58 -10.33 8.19
N ASP A 277 6.53 -10.25 7.40
CA ASP A 277 6.68 -10.08 5.95
C ASP A 277 7.43 -8.79 5.65
N MET A 278 8.52 -8.89 4.87
CA MET A 278 9.35 -7.74 4.54
C MET A 278 9.16 -7.37 3.08
N TYR A 279 8.67 -6.15 2.87
CA TYR A 279 8.66 -5.48 1.58
C TYR A 279 9.74 -4.40 1.59
N ILE A 280 10.23 -3.98 0.44
CA ILE A 280 11.28 -2.96 0.35
C ILE A 280 10.76 -1.74 -0.40
N GLY A 281 10.87 -0.57 0.23
CA GLY A 281 10.61 0.71 -0.41
C GLY A 281 11.75 1.10 -1.34
N LEU A 282 11.44 1.37 -2.60
CA LEU A 282 12.41 1.69 -3.66
C LEU A 282 12.20 3.10 -4.20
N ALA A 283 13.29 3.80 -4.46
CA ALA A 283 13.30 5.23 -4.80
C ALA A 283 13.16 5.50 -6.32
N ALA A 284 11.98 5.26 -6.89
CA ALA A 284 11.73 5.60 -8.28
C ALA A 284 11.92 7.10 -8.60
N TYR A 285 11.75 7.98 -7.60
CA TYR A 285 11.94 9.43 -7.76
C TYR A 285 13.39 9.85 -8.00
N ARG A 286 14.35 8.97 -7.68
CA ARG A 286 15.79 9.25 -7.85
C ARG A 286 16.33 8.89 -9.23
N VAL A 287 15.53 8.22 -10.05
CA VAL A 287 15.94 7.84 -11.40
C VAL A 287 16.29 9.09 -12.21
N GLY A 288 17.51 9.09 -12.77
CA GLY A 288 18.07 10.23 -13.51
C GLY A 288 18.60 11.38 -12.62
N GLU A 289 18.60 11.21 -11.28
CA GLU A 289 19.16 12.20 -10.37
C GLU A 289 20.69 12.32 -10.55
N ASN A 290 21.19 13.51 -10.79
CA ASN A 290 22.63 13.78 -10.84
C ASN A 290 23.20 13.98 -9.42
N SER A 291 23.27 12.90 -8.66
CA SER A 291 23.83 12.91 -7.31
C SER A 291 25.36 12.80 -7.34
N LYS A 292 26.02 13.61 -6.49
CA LYS A 292 27.49 13.53 -6.29
C LYS A 292 27.90 12.43 -5.30
N THR A 293 26.96 11.90 -4.56
CA THR A 293 27.21 10.90 -3.50
C THR A 293 26.52 9.56 -3.74
N ASP A 294 25.54 9.51 -4.63
CA ASP A 294 24.82 8.29 -5.01
C ASP A 294 24.80 8.16 -6.53
N LEU A 295 25.95 7.74 -7.05
CA LEU A 295 26.24 7.80 -8.48
C LEU A 295 25.44 6.81 -9.33
N GLY A 296 24.82 5.81 -8.70
CA GLY A 296 24.05 4.80 -9.40
C GLY A 296 22.85 5.37 -10.16
N TRP A 297 22.20 6.39 -9.61
CA TRP A 297 21.00 6.97 -10.20
C TRP A 297 21.21 7.74 -11.50
N SER A 298 22.45 8.20 -11.77
CA SER A 298 22.82 8.86 -13.02
C SER A 298 23.61 7.97 -14.00
N ARG A 299 24.08 6.80 -13.54
CA ARG A 299 24.98 5.93 -14.33
C ARG A 299 24.31 4.71 -14.93
N LYS A 300 23.11 4.34 -14.42
CA LYS A 300 22.39 3.12 -14.78
C LYS A 300 20.92 3.37 -14.92
N ASN A 301 20.27 2.61 -15.77
CA ASN A 301 18.81 2.63 -16.00
C ASN A 301 18.18 1.27 -15.62
N ASP A 302 18.83 0.52 -14.70
CA ASP A 302 18.41 -0.79 -14.22
C ASP A 302 18.52 -0.95 -12.70
N ASN A 303 18.61 0.17 -11.96
CA ASN A 303 18.77 0.13 -10.50
C ASN A 303 17.57 -0.54 -9.83
N LEU A 304 16.32 -0.12 -10.18
CA LEU A 304 15.12 -0.68 -9.57
C LEU A 304 14.97 -2.18 -9.86
N SER A 305 15.18 -2.61 -11.10
CA SER A 305 15.11 -4.04 -11.47
C SER A 305 16.20 -4.88 -10.80
N THR A 306 17.41 -4.33 -10.69
CA THR A 306 18.51 -4.97 -9.95
C THR A 306 18.18 -5.08 -8.46
N GLN A 307 17.61 -4.04 -7.85
CA GLN A 307 17.17 -4.04 -6.46
C GLN A 307 16.03 -5.04 -6.22
N ILE A 308 15.06 -5.11 -7.12
CA ILE A 308 13.97 -6.10 -7.08
C ILE A 308 14.54 -7.53 -7.14
N THR A 309 15.46 -7.79 -8.03
CA THR A 309 16.13 -9.10 -8.11
C THR A 309 16.84 -9.45 -6.80
N LYS A 310 17.58 -8.49 -6.21
CA LYS A 310 18.28 -8.71 -4.94
C LYS A 310 17.34 -8.98 -3.77
N LEU A 311 16.28 -8.19 -3.61
CA LEU A 311 15.32 -8.41 -2.52
C LEU A 311 14.60 -9.77 -2.63
N ARG A 312 14.27 -10.21 -3.85
CA ARG A 312 13.68 -11.53 -4.11
C ARG A 312 14.64 -12.65 -3.73
N ASN A 313 15.88 -12.56 -4.15
CA ASN A 313 16.94 -13.54 -3.80
C ASN A 313 17.23 -13.57 -2.29
N SER A 314 16.89 -12.51 -1.57
CA SER A 314 17.03 -12.41 -0.11
C SER A 314 15.76 -12.86 0.65
N GLY A 315 14.75 -13.36 -0.04
CA GLY A 315 13.50 -13.85 0.59
C GLY A 315 12.49 -12.78 0.99
N CYS A 316 12.70 -11.52 0.58
CA CYS A 316 11.69 -10.48 0.77
C CYS A 316 10.44 -10.78 -0.06
N LYS A 317 9.27 -10.36 0.46
CA LYS A 317 7.97 -10.73 -0.07
C LYS A 317 7.37 -9.69 -1.05
N GLY A 318 8.15 -8.68 -1.43
CA GLY A 318 7.74 -7.69 -2.40
C GLY A 318 8.42 -6.33 -2.24
N TYR A 319 7.90 -5.36 -2.98
CA TYR A 319 8.44 -4.02 -3.02
C TYR A 319 7.35 -2.97 -3.21
N ILE A 320 7.68 -1.73 -2.85
CA ILE A 320 6.81 -0.56 -3.04
C ILE A 320 7.63 0.56 -3.69
N LEU A 321 7.18 1.09 -4.82
CA LEU A 321 7.86 2.16 -5.55
C LEU A 321 7.42 3.54 -5.07
N PHE A 322 8.33 4.42 -4.70
CA PHE A 322 8.01 5.79 -4.34
C PHE A 322 8.42 6.75 -5.47
N SER A 323 7.47 7.39 -6.18
CA SER A 323 6.02 7.35 -6.04
C SER A 323 5.34 7.20 -7.42
N TYR A 324 4.01 7.25 -7.46
CA TYR A 324 3.24 7.14 -8.71
C TYR A 324 3.69 8.18 -9.76
N SER A 325 3.82 9.45 -9.38
CA SER A 325 4.28 10.50 -10.31
C SER A 325 5.66 10.22 -10.90
N SER A 326 6.50 9.47 -10.18
CA SER A 326 7.83 9.10 -10.65
C SER A 326 7.78 7.98 -11.68
N ILE A 327 7.02 6.91 -11.41
CA ILE A 327 6.95 5.76 -12.32
C ILE A 327 6.27 6.07 -13.66
N VAL A 328 5.44 7.12 -13.71
CA VAL A 328 4.81 7.58 -14.97
C VAL A 328 5.58 8.71 -15.65
N SER A 329 6.68 9.19 -15.06
CA SER A 329 7.48 10.25 -15.63
C SER A 329 8.31 9.76 -16.84
N PRO A 330 8.55 10.61 -17.84
CA PRO A 330 9.43 10.26 -18.95
C PRO A 330 10.83 9.82 -18.52
N ALA A 331 11.36 10.42 -17.46
CA ALA A 331 12.70 10.09 -16.94
C ALA A 331 12.81 8.66 -16.37
N CYS A 332 11.70 8.07 -15.93
CA CYS A 332 11.68 6.74 -15.32
C CYS A 332 11.32 5.62 -16.33
N GLN A 333 11.05 5.92 -17.59
CA GLN A 333 10.52 4.94 -18.53
C GLN A 333 11.44 3.74 -18.79
N GLU A 334 12.74 3.96 -18.95
CA GLU A 334 13.73 2.88 -19.17
C GLU A 334 13.84 1.99 -17.93
N GLU A 335 13.93 2.57 -16.74
CA GLU A 335 13.90 1.83 -15.46
C GLU A 335 12.61 1.01 -15.34
N MET A 336 11.46 1.60 -15.64
CA MET A 336 10.18 0.87 -15.57
C MET A 336 10.05 -0.21 -16.64
N GLN A 337 10.71 -0.09 -17.79
CA GLN A 337 10.83 -1.18 -18.76
C GLN A 337 11.62 -2.35 -18.17
N SER A 338 12.73 -2.08 -17.50
CA SER A 338 13.55 -3.08 -16.81
C SER A 338 12.76 -3.75 -15.67
N VAL A 339 12.00 -2.97 -14.89
CA VAL A 339 11.10 -3.49 -13.83
C VAL A 339 10.05 -4.43 -14.42
N ARG A 340 9.37 -4.05 -15.51
CA ARG A 340 8.41 -4.94 -16.19
C ARG A 340 9.04 -6.25 -16.65
N SER A 341 10.27 -6.18 -17.16
CA SER A 341 10.99 -7.38 -17.64
C SER A 341 11.22 -8.38 -16.50
N VAL A 342 11.66 -7.92 -15.31
CA VAL A 342 11.86 -8.82 -14.16
C VAL A 342 10.55 -9.28 -13.51
N ASN A 343 9.44 -8.53 -13.68
CA ASN A 343 8.12 -8.96 -13.21
C ASN A 343 7.50 -10.04 -14.08
N ASN A 344 7.81 -10.06 -15.38
CA ASN A 344 7.30 -11.06 -16.33
C ASN A 344 8.09 -12.38 -16.33
N GLN A 345 9.21 -12.46 -15.61
CA GLN A 345 10.04 -13.66 -15.49
C GLN A 345 9.57 -14.61 -14.38
N GLN A 346 8.51 -14.26 -13.65
CA GLN A 346 7.84 -15.05 -12.64
C GLN A 346 6.54 -15.66 -13.19
#